data_4cb1c1f27dffec437273005bfb5ccec5
#
_entry.id   4cb1c1f27dffec437273005bfb5ccec5
#
_cell.length_a   1.000
_cell.length_b   1.000
_cell.length_c   1.000
_cell.angle_alpha   90.00
_cell.angle_beta   90.00
_cell.angle_gamma   90.00
#
_symmetry.space_group_name_H-M   'P 1'
#
loop_
_entity.id
_entity.type
_entity.pdbx_description
1 polymer ?
#
loop_
_entity_poly.entity_id
_entity_poly.type
_entity_poly.pdbx_seq_one_letter_code
_entity_poly.pdbx_strand_id
1 'polypeptide(L)'
;MGDVRRTPPIFERGDNMLSEICADIKNYFTYKEDKHPGKFKVVGGVITPAVTIPGDYYAVFGSRKNNGVHKTTDVLVDEDEFRGNVWAMSIPQDFLDLVKEIEDWQAKYGNVDSEAMSPYNSESFGGYSYSKRAGNAADSTDSAGASWQAVYASRLNRWRRARLF
;
A
#
# COMPACT_ATOMS: atom_id res chain seq x y z
N MET A 1 34.46 7.07 -20.60
CA MET A 1 33.97 6.21 -19.50
C MET A 1 32.70 6.81 -18.98
N GLY A 2 31.57 6.27 -19.43
CA GLY A 2 30.27 6.82 -19.08
C GLY A 2 29.93 6.53 -17.63
N ASP A 3 29.69 7.58 -16.87
CA ASP A 3 29.04 7.52 -15.59
C ASP A 3 27.61 7.03 -15.84
N VAL A 4 27.39 5.74 -15.67
CA VAL A 4 26.03 5.19 -15.70
C VAL A 4 25.36 5.66 -14.42
N ARG A 5 24.78 6.84 -14.46
CA ARG A 5 23.80 7.27 -13.46
C ARG A 5 22.70 6.21 -13.46
N ARG A 6 22.80 5.23 -12.56
CA ARG A 6 21.68 4.39 -12.23
C ARG A 6 20.59 5.35 -11.74
N THR A 7 19.63 5.62 -12.61
CA THR A 7 18.36 6.16 -12.18
C THR A 7 17.86 5.25 -11.06
N PRO A 8 17.58 5.80 -9.87
CA PRO A 8 16.97 4.99 -8.82
C PRO A 8 15.73 4.35 -9.43
N PRO A 9 15.45 3.07 -9.11
CA PRO A 9 14.24 2.44 -9.60
C PRO A 9 13.08 3.37 -9.24
N ILE A 10 12.33 3.78 -10.24
CA ILE A 10 11.04 4.41 -10.01
C ILE A 10 10.27 3.35 -9.24
N PHE A 11 10.03 3.59 -7.95
CA PHE A 11 9.11 2.78 -7.18
C PHE A 11 7.82 2.73 -7.99
N GLU A 12 7.55 1.60 -8.61
CA GLU A 12 6.29 1.41 -9.28
C GLU A 12 5.22 1.65 -8.22
N ARG A 13 4.31 2.56 -8.49
CA ARG A 13 3.25 2.99 -7.56
C ARG A 13 2.46 1.82 -6.97
N GLY A 14 2.50 0.66 -7.63
CA GLY A 14 1.83 -0.55 -7.19
C GLY A 14 2.30 -1.07 -5.84
N ASP A 15 3.60 -1.14 -5.62
CA ASP A 15 4.15 -1.69 -4.36
C ASP A 15 3.83 -0.79 -3.15
N ASN A 16 3.67 0.50 -3.38
CA ASN A 16 3.27 1.45 -2.35
C ASN A 16 1.77 1.33 -1.99
N MET A 17 0.91 1.00 -2.94
CA MET A 17 -0.55 0.89 -2.71
C MET A 17 -0.88 -0.24 -1.73
N LEU A 18 -0.28 -1.42 -1.86
CA LEU A 18 -0.45 -2.51 -0.91
C LEU A 18 -0.05 -2.09 0.52
N SER A 19 1.06 -1.39 0.65
CA SER A 19 1.54 -0.85 1.93
C SER A 19 0.55 0.16 2.52
N GLU A 20 0.05 1.08 1.71
CA GLU A 20 -0.94 2.09 2.12
C GLU A 20 -2.25 1.45 2.57
N ILE A 21 -2.76 0.47 1.82
CA ILE A 21 -4.00 -0.23 2.17
C ILE A 21 -3.84 -1.01 3.46
N CYS A 22 -2.74 -1.77 3.63
CA CYS A 22 -2.47 -2.50 4.87
C CYS A 22 -2.38 -1.56 6.09
N ALA A 23 -1.78 -0.39 5.92
CA ALA A 23 -1.70 0.63 6.97
C ALA A 23 -3.08 1.23 7.29
N ASP A 24 -3.90 1.49 6.28
CA ASP A 24 -5.27 2.03 6.46
C ASP A 24 -6.18 1.05 7.20
N ILE A 25 -6.20 -0.22 6.78
CA ILE A 25 -7.00 -1.25 7.44
C ILE A 25 -6.37 -1.78 8.73
N LYS A 26 -5.12 -1.38 9.03
CA LYS A 26 -4.35 -1.84 10.20
C LYS A 26 -4.19 -3.35 10.27
N ASN A 27 -4.07 -3.98 9.13
CA ASN A 27 -3.92 -5.42 8.99
C ASN A 27 -2.82 -5.76 8.00
N TYR A 28 -1.77 -6.41 8.50
CA TYR A 28 -0.63 -6.86 7.69
C TYR A 28 -0.65 -8.38 7.48
N PHE A 29 -1.76 -9.04 7.81
CA PHE A 29 -1.93 -10.49 7.61
C PHE A 29 -0.75 -11.32 8.14
N THR A 30 -0.28 -10.97 9.33
CA THR A 30 0.85 -11.63 9.97
C THR A 30 0.42 -12.28 11.28
N TYR A 31 1.00 -13.45 11.57
CA TYR A 31 0.83 -14.14 12.83
C TYR A 31 1.89 -13.68 13.84
N LYS A 32 1.68 -13.96 15.12
CA LYS A 32 2.59 -13.55 16.18
C LYS A 32 4.00 -14.12 16.00
N GLU A 33 4.07 -15.38 15.61
CA GLU A 33 5.29 -16.14 15.34
C GLU A 33 6.08 -15.64 14.14
N ASP A 34 5.42 -14.96 13.21
CA ASP A 34 6.02 -14.43 11.99
C ASP A 34 6.55 -13.00 12.14
N LYS A 35 6.53 -12.49 13.35
CA LYS A 35 7.07 -11.18 13.71
C LYS A 35 8.48 -11.32 14.27
N HIS A 36 9.45 -10.78 13.55
CA HIS A 36 10.86 -10.86 13.88
C HIS A 36 11.40 -9.49 14.32
N PRO A 37 11.35 -9.18 15.63
CA PRO A 37 11.98 -7.97 16.15
C PRO A 37 13.49 -8.15 16.24
N GLY A 38 14.25 -7.08 15.98
CA GLY A 38 15.70 -7.15 16.12
C GLY A 38 16.42 -5.95 15.56
N LYS A 39 17.73 -6.15 15.42
CA LYS A 39 18.61 -5.23 14.72
C LYS A 39 18.91 -5.79 13.34
N PHE A 40 18.71 -4.97 12.34
CA PHE A 40 18.88 -5.32 10.94
C PHE A 40 19.73 -4.28 10.23
N LYS A 41 20.30 -4.69 9.11
CA LYS A 41 20.91 -3.81 8.11
C LYS A 41 20.54 -4.31 6.72
N VAL A 42 20.63 -3.48 5.73
CA VAL A 42 20.44 -3.88 4.33
C VAL A 42 21.78 -3.75 3.60
N VAL A 43 22.23 -4.85 3.07
CA VAL A 43 23.51 -4.94 2.33
C VAL A 43 23.27 -5.63 0.99
N GLY A 44 23.62 -4.95 -0.09
CA GLY A 44 23.38 -5.47 -1.44
C GLY A 44 21.88 -5.68 -1.74
N GLY A 45 21.02 -4.89 -1.13
CA GLY A 45 19.57 -4.98 -1.31
C GLY A 45 18.89 -6.08 -0.49
N VAL A 46 19.60 -6.73 0.44
CA VAL A 46 19.11 -7.86 1.24
C VAL A 46 19.19 -7.54 2.73
N ILE A 47 18.15 -7.92 3.46
CA ILE A 47 18.11 -7.77 4.93
C ILE A 47 19.07 -8.77 5.57
N THR A 48 19.88 -8.27 6.50
CA THR A 48 20.83 -9.07 7.29
C THR A 48 20.63 -8.76 8.78
N PRO A 49 20.52 -9.74 9.67
CA PRO A 49 20.49 -11.18 9.40
C PRO A 49 19.27 -11.61 8.58
N ALA A 50 19.39 -12.71 7.87
CA ALA A 50 18.31 -13.25 7.03
C ALA A 50 17.11 -13.64 7.90
N VAL A 51 15.92 -13.30 7.41
CA VAL A 51 14.64 -13.68 8.01
C VAL A 51 13.94 -14.66 7.08
N THR A 52 13.40 -15.74 7.63
CA THR A 52 12.62 -16.70 6.86
C THR A 52 11.25 -16.09 6.53
N ILE A 53 10.95 -15.94 5.26
CA ILE A 53 9.68 -15.46 4.75
C ILE A 53 9.01 -16.62 4.01
N PRO A 54 8.01 -17.29 4.58
CA PRO A 54 7.37 -18.44 3.95
C PRO A 54 6.47 -18.08 2.77
N GLY A 55 6.01 -16.82 2.69
CA GLY A 55 5.18 -16.31 1.60
C GLY A 55 5.96 -15.40 0.65
N ASP A 56 5.22 -14.69 -0.18
CA ASP A 56 5.78 -13.78 -1.19
C ASP A 56 5.95 -12.34 -0.70
N TYR A 57 5.40 -12.03 0.47
CA TYR A 57 5.37 -10.66 1.02
C TYR A 57 5.88 -10.61 2.45
N TYR A 58 6.48 -9.49 2.77
CA TYR A 58 6.88 -9.14 4.14
C TYR A 58 6.79 -7.63 4.35
N ALA A 59 6.66 -7.21 5.61
CA ALA A 59 6.67 -5.81 5.98
C ALA A 59 7.88 -5.48 6.84
N VAL A 60 8.47 -4.32 6.61
CA VAL A 60 9.61 -3.77 7.37
C VAL A 60 9.14 -2.56 8.16
N PHE A 61 9.48 -2.52 9.43
CA PHE A 61 9.20 -1.39 10.34
C PHE A 61 10.46 -0.96 11.08
N GLY A 62 10.62 0.34 11.27
CA GLY A 62 11.76 0.93 11.97
C GLY A 62 12.95 1.27 11.07
N SER A 63 12.91 0.91 9.80
CA SER A 63 13.86 1.35 8.79
C SER A 63 13.60 2.81 8.39
N ARG A 64 14.63 3.52 8.01
CA ARG A 64 14.48 4.88 7.45
C ARG A 64 14.20 4.88 5.95
N LYS A 65 14.69 3.85 5.26
CA LYS A 65 14.67 3.78 3.79
C LYS A 65 13.72 2.72 3.25
N ASN A 66 13.39 1.70 4.05
CA ASN A 66 12.71 0.49 3.57
C ASN A 66 11.43 0.16 4.36
N ASN A 67 10.83 1.12 5.05
CA ASN A 67 9.54 0.87 5.72
C ASN A 67 8.44 0.56 4.72
N GLY A 68 7.59 -0.40 5.07
CA GLY A 68 6.42 -0.77 4.30
C GLY A 68 6.42 -2.23 3.87
N VAL A 69 5.51 -2.57 2.96
CA VAL A 69 5.35 -3.93 2.43
C VAL A 69 6.22 -4.10 1.19
N HIS A 70 6.91 -5.24 1.14
CA HIS A 70 7.78 -5.63 0.04
C HIS A 70 7.47 -7.04 -0.43
N LYS A 71 7.80 -7.33 -1.67
CA LYS A 71 7.88 -8.71 -2.18
C LYS A 71 9.25 -9.29 -1.85
N THR A 72 9.33 -10.60 -1.69
CA THR A 72 10.61 -11.30 -1.48
C THR A 72 11.59 -11.14 -2.65
N THR A 73 11.08 -10.77 -3.82
CA THR A 73 11.87 -10.49 -5.03
C THR A 73 12.37 -9.04 -5.11
N ASP A 74 11.91 -8.15 -4.23
CA ASP A 74 12.30 -6.74 -4.24
C ASP A 74 13.75 -6.57 -3.78
N VAL A 75 14.43 -5.61 -4.40
CA VAL A 75 15.77 -5.18 -3.99
C VAL A 75 15.61 -3.94 -3.12
N LEU A 76 15.97 -4.07 -1.86
CA LEU A 76 15.89 -2.99 -0.88
C LEU A 76 17.02 -1.96 -1.07
N VAL A 77 16.84 -0.79 -0.51
CA VAL A 77 17.88 0.25 -0.47
C VAL A 77 18.86 -0.05 0.67
N ASP A 78 20.15 -0.08 0.36
CA ASP A 78 21.18 -0.31 1.37
C ASP A 78 21.07 0.68 2.53
N GLU A 79 21.10 0.15 3.73
CA GLU A 79 20.93 0.88 4.97
C GLU A 79 21.80 0.29 6.07
N ASP A 80 22.45 1.17 6.83
CA ASP A 80 23.17 0.81 8.04
C ASP A 80 22.22 0.22 9.10
N GLU A 81 22.79 -0.25 10.22
CA GLU A 81 22.02 -0.87 11.29
C GLU A 81 20.81 -0.02 11.71
N PHE A 82 19.66 -0.64 11.70
CA PHE A 82 18.44 -0.09 12.30
C PHE A 82 17.80 -1.10 13.25
N ARG A 83 17.07 -0.61 14.22
CA ARG A 83 16.28 -1.43 15.14
C ARG A 83 14.82 -1.41 14.71
N GLY A 84 14.28 -2.60 14.44
CA GLY A 84 12.92 -2.67 13.94
C GLY A 84 12.31 -4.06 13.98
N ASN A 85 11.34 -4.27 13.12
CA ASN A 85 10.64 -5.52 12.94
C ASN A 85 10.57 -5.90 11.46
N VAL A 86 10.71 -7.18 11.18
CA VAL A 86 10.37 -7.76 9.89
C VAL A 86 9.23 -8.75 10.10
N TRP A 87 8.11 -8.52 9.44
CA TRP A 87 6.91 -9.35 9.57
C TRP A 87 6.68 -10.13 8.29
N ALA A 88 6.76 -11.45 8.36
CA ALA A 88 6.32 -12.30 7.25
C ALA A 88 4.79 -12.22 7.13
N MET A 89 4.29 -12.06 5.91
CA MET A 89 2.87 -11.84 5.64
C MET A 89 2.25 -13.04 4.93
N SER A 90 1.03 -13.38 5.32
CA SER A 90 0.21 -14.42 4.68
C SER A 90 -1.06 -13.77 4.12
N ILE A 91 -0.93 -13.10 2.98
CA ILE A 91 -2.01 -12.31 2.38
C ILE A 91 -2.94 -13.23 1.59
N PRO A 92 -4.27 -13.21 1.86
CA PRO A 92 -5.23 -13.95 1.07
C PRO A 92 -5.28 -13.45 -0.39
N GLN A 93 -5.47 -14.37 -1.33
CA GLN A 93 -5.55 -14.02 -2.76
C GLN A 93 -6.68 -13.04 -3.05
N ASP A 94 -7.84 -13.23 -2.44
CA ASP A 94 -9.00 -12.32 -2.57
C ASP A 94 -8.65 -10.88 -2.18
N PHE A 95 -7.77 -10.71 -1.20
CA PHE A 95 -7.30 -9.39 -0.81
C PHE A 95 -6.33 -8.80 -1.83
N LEU A 96 -5.41 -9.60 -2.36
CA LEU A 96 -4.50 -9.17 -3.42
C LEU A 96 -5.25 -8.76 -4.69
N ASP A 97 -6.31 -9.48 -5.04
CA ASP A 97 -7.18 -9.15 -6.17
C ASP A 97 -7.90 -7.80 -5.94
N LEU A 98 -8.36 -7.56 -4.72
CA LEU A 98 -8.94 -6.27 -4.34
C LEU A 98 -7.90 -5.13 -4.41
N VAL A 99 -6.68 -5.36 -3.95
CA VAL A 99 -5.59 -4.37 -4.03
C VAL A 99 -5.31 -4.01 -5.48
N LYS A 100 -5.23 -4.99 -6.36
CA LYS A 100 -5.03 -4.76 -7.80
C LYS A 100 -6.17 -3.95 -8.41
N GLU A 101 -7.40 -4.23 -8.04
CA GLU A 101 -8.57 -3.45 -8.48
C GLU A 101 -8.47 -1.98 -8.03
N ILE A 102 -8.02 -1.74 -6.79
CA ILE A 102 -7.80 -0.39 -6.26
C ILE A 102 -6.67 0.31 -7.00
N GLU A 103 -5.58 -0.39 -7.30
CA GLU A 103 -4.45 0.14 -8.11
C GLU A 103 -4.91 0.58 -9.50
N ASP A 104 -5.67 -0.26 -10.18
CA ASP A 104 -6.23 0.03 -11.50
C ASP A 104 -7.18 1.23 -11.45
N TRP A 105 -8.03 1.30 -10.42
CA TRP A 105 -8.91 2.43 -10.18
C TRP A 105 -8.11 3.73 -9.93
N GLN A 106 -7.09 3.67 -9.10
CA GLN A 106 -6.23 4.82 -8.78
C GLN A 106 -5.46 5.31 -10.02
N ALA A 107 -4.99 4.39 -10.85
CA ALA A 107 -4.32 4.75 -12.10
C ALA A 107 -5.26 5.46 -13.07
N LYS A 108 -6.54 5.05 -13.11
CA LYS A 108 -7.55 5.62 -14.00
C LYS A 108 -8.14 6.93 -13.48
N TYR A 109 -8.42 7.02 -12.19
CA TYR A 109 -9.20 8.13 -11.59
C TYR A 109 -8.43 8.97 -10.58
N GLY A 110 -7.21 8.60 -10.23
CA GLY A 110 -6.41 9.28 -9.20
C GLY A 110 -5.76 10.60 -9.63
N ASN A 111 -5.86 10.97 -10.91
CA ASN A 111 -5.31 12.22 -11.44
C ASN A 111 -6.37 13.33 -11.44
N VAL A 112 -5.90 14.60 -11.38
CA VAL A 112 -6.75 15.80 -11.37
C VAL A 112 -7.61 15.90 -12.62
N ASP A 113 -7.11 15.36 -13.75
CA ASP A 113 -7.81 15.33 -15.05
C ASP A 113 -8.62 14.06 -15.28
N SER A 114 -8.81 13.23 -14.24
CA SER A 114 -9.51 11.96 -14.36
C SER A 114 -11.03 12.14 -14.44
N GLU A 115 -11.72 11.13 -14.96
CA GLU A 115 -13.17 11.07 -14.99
C GLU A 115 -13.82 11.14 -13.60
N ALA A 116 -13.10 10.73 -12.53
CA ALA A 116 -13.58 10.88 -11.15
C ALA A 116 -13.68 12.34 -10.70
N MET A 117 -12.95 13.23 -11.35
CA MET A 117 -13.03 14.68 -11.18
C MET A 117 -14.03 15.33 -12.16
N SER A 118 -14.70 14.51 -12.99
CA SER A 118 -15.70 14.96 -13.93
C SER A 118 -16.86 15.69 -13.23
N PRO A 119 -17.45 16.71 -13.87
CA PRO A 119 -18.64 17.39 -13.34
C PRO A 119 -19.91 16.52 -13.33
N TYR A 120 -19.84 15.29 -13.86
CA TYR A 120 -20.98 14.38 -13.82
C TYR A 120 -21.23 13.85 -12.40
N ASN A 121 -22.50 13.77 -12.01
CA ASN A 121 -22.92 13.45 -10.66
C ASN A 121 -22.90 11.96 -10.33
N SER A 122 -22.75 11.09 -11.31
CA SER A 122 -22.71 9.64 -11.07
C SER A 122 -21.94 8.90 -12.14
N GLU A 123 -21.13 7.95 -11.72
CA GLU A 123 -20.42 7.01 -12.60
C GLU A 123 -20.50 5.61 -12.01
N SER A 124 -20.54 4.60 -12.90
CA SER A 124 -20.47 3.21 -12.47
C SER A 124 -19.24 2.54 -13.08
N PHE A 125 -18.51 1.83 -12.25
CA PHE A 125 -17.30 1.11 -12.66
C PHE A 125 -17.23 -0.24 -11.96
N GLY A 126 -17.02 -1.29 -12.73
CA GLY A 126 -16.78 -2.64 -12.19
C GLY A 126 -17.87 -3.15 -11.22
N GLY A 127 -19.14 -2.83 -11.46
CA GLY A 127 -20.24 -3.18 -10.58
C GLY A 127 -20.38 -2.27 -9.35
N TYR A 128 -19.56 -1.23 -9.26
CA TYR A 128 -19.62 -0.21 -8.23
C TYR A 128 -20.20 1.08 -8.81
N SER A 129 -21.27 1.60 -8.22
CA SER A 129 -21.83 2.89 -8.60
C SER A 129 -21.41 3.97 -7.60
N TYR A 130 -20.81 5.02 -8.12
CA TYR A 130 -20.42 6.20 -7.38
C TYR A 130 -21.29 7.38 -7.77
N SER A 131 -21.95 7.99 -6.79
CA SER A 131 -22.65 9.24 -7.00
C SER A 131 -21.99 10.35 -6.19
N LYS A 132 -21.58 11.43 -6.86
CA LYS A 132 -21.20 12.66 -6.17
C LYS A 132 -22.44 13.22 -5.48
N ARG A 133 -22.44 13.28 -4.18
CA ARG A 133 -23.47 13.98 -3.44
C ARG A 133 -23.40 15.45 -3.82
N ALA A 134 -24.48 16.00 -4.36
CA ALA A 134 -24.62 17.43 -4.51
C ALA A 134 -24.64 18.07 -3.11
N GLY A 135 -23.47 18.42 -2.62
CA GLY A 135 -23.31 19.14 -1.37
C GLY A 135 -23.78 20.58 -1.56
N ASN A 136 -24.60 21.08 -0.66
CA ASN A 136 -24.84 22.51 -0.52
C ASN A 136 -23.49 23.22 -0.40
N ALA A 137 -23.31 24.28 -1.16
CA ALA A 137 -22.07 25.04 -1.36
C ALA A 137 -21.54 25.78 -0.11
N ALA A 138 -21.80 25.30 1.10
CA ALA A 138 -21.44 25.99 2.34
C ALA A 138 -20.31 25.32 3.14
N ASP A 139 -19.81 24.15 2.74
CA ASP A 139 -18.65 23.50 3.39
C ASP A 139 -17.71 22.90 2.35
N SER A 140 -17.00 23.79 1.68
CA SER A 140 -16.20 23.50 0.51
C SER A 140 -14.74 23.19 0.83
N THR A 141 -14.48 22.42 1.87
CA THR A 141 -13.14 21.84 2.08
C THR A 141 -13.00 20.42 1.56
N ASP A 142 -14.04 19.85 0.96
CA ASP A 142 -14.07 18.48 0.48
C ASP A 142 -14.38 18.38 -1.02
N SER A 143 -13.73 19.21 -1.83
CA SER A 143 -13.65 18.99 -3.28
C SER A 143 -12.48 18.09 -3.65
N ALA A 144 -12.01 17.26 -2.74
CA ALA A 144 -11.16 16.15 -3.08
C ALA A 144 -12.00 15.17 -3.89
N GLY A 145 -11.62 14.90 -5.12
CA GLY A 145 -12.16 13.80 -5.90
C GLY A 145 -12.21 12.54 -5.04
N ALA A 146 -13.16 11.65 -5.29
CA ALA A 146 -13.33 10.44 -4.49
C ALA A 146 -11.99 9.74 -4.30
N SER A 147 -11.60 9.56 -3.04
CA SER A 147 -10.41 8.79 -2.73
C SER A 147 -10.71 7.30 -2.81
N TRP A 148 -9.71 6.48 -3.10
CA TRP A 148 -9.88 5.03 -3.07
C TRP A 148 -10.40 4.53 -1.71
N GLN A 149 -10.02 5.19 -0.61
CA GLN A 149 -10.51 4.89 0.74
C GLN A 149 -12.04 5.00 0.83
N ALA A 150 -12.60 6.05 0.25
CA ALA A 150 -14.05 6.26 0.24
C ALA A 150 -14.78 5.28 -0.67
N VAL A 151 -14.24 5.05 -1.87
CA VAL A 151 -14.84 4.18 -2.89
C VAL A 151 -14.87 2.71 -2.43
N TYR A 152 -13.79 2.24 -1.82
CA TYR A 152 -13.63 0.84 -1.42
C TYR A 152 -13.87 0.57 0.07
N ALA A 153 -14.33 1.57 0.83
CA ALA A 153 -14.50 1.48 2.28
C ALA A 153 -15.31 0.24 2.72
N SER A 154 -16.43 -0.04 2.09
CA SER A 154 -17.29 -1.17 2.43
C SER A 154 -16.61 -2.52 2.20
N ARG A 155 -15.85 -2.65 1.12
CA ARG A 155 -15.11 -3.88 0.78
C ARG A 155 -13.88 -4.06 1.67
N LEU A 156 -13.20 -2.97 2.04
CA LEU A 156 -12.04 -2.99 2.92
C LEU A 156 -12.40 -3.26 4.39
N ASN A 157 -13.60 -2.87 4.83
CA ASN A 157 -14.03 -3.05 6.21
C ASN A 157 -14.01 -4.50 6.68
N ARG A 158 -14.29 -5.46 5.81
CA ARG A 158 -14.19 -6.91 6.13
C ARG A 158 -12.77 -7.34 6.50
N TRP A 159 -11.76 -6.65 6.00
CA TRP A 159 -10.34 -6.92 6.23
C TRP A 159 -9.75 -6.08 7.35
N ARG A 160 -10.45 -5.05 7.79
CA ARG A 160 -9.99 -4.14 8.83
C ARG A 160 -9.87 -4.85 10.16
N ARG A 161 -8.71 -4.73 10.77
CA ARG A 161 -8.49 -5.32 12.09
C ARG A 161 -9.12 -4.43 13.15
N ALA A 162 -10.05 -4.99 13.94
CA ALA A 162 -10.57 -4.31 15.11
C ALA A 162 -9.43 -4.04 16.11
N ARG A 163 -9.35 -2.82 16.62
CA ARG A 163 -8.54 -2.57 17.80
C ARG A 163 -9.21 -3.27 18.97
N LEU A 164 -8.61 -4.35 19.43
CA LEU A 164 -8.91 -4.85 20.76
C LEU A 164 -8.22 -3.88 21.73
N PHE A 165 -9.01 -3.12 22.42
CA PHE A 165 -8.53 -2.28 23.50
C PHE A 165 -8.00 -3.12 24.64
#